data_81b0a712afb96f8b54c75ba5f063240f
#
_entry.id   81b0a712afb96f8b54c75ba5f063240f
#
_cell.length_a   1.000
_cell.length_b   1.000
_cell.length_c   1.000
_cell.angle_alpha   90.00
_cell.angle_beta   90.00
_cell.angle_gamma   90.00
#
_symmetry.space_group_name_H-M   'P 1'
#
loop_
_entity.id
_entity.type
_entity.pdbx_description
1 polymer ?
#
loop_
_entity_poly.entity_id
_entity_poly.type
_entity_poly.pdbx_seq_one_letter_code
_entity_poly.pdbx_strand_id
1 'polypeptide(L)' 'MSLTITPNIPDPDGFYETLINAHEGLTKDESDALNARLILILANHIGDRAVLAAALRAAR' A
#
# COMPACT_ATOMS: atom_id res chain seq x y z
N MET A 1 -9.61 -14.96 -7.36
CA MET A 1 -9.81 -13.49 -7.36
C MET A 1 -8.66 -12.83 -8.10
N SER A 2 -8.94 -11.91 -9.01
CA SER A 2 -7.91 -11.21 -9.76
C SER A 2 -7.64 -9.83 -9.15
N LEU A 3 -6.47 -9.27 -9.50
CA LEU A 3 -6.07 -7.95 -9.04
C LEU A 3 -6.95 -6.88 -9.70
N THR A 4 -7.49 -5.97 -8.89
CA THR A 4 -8.22 -4.80 -9.38
C THR A 4 -7.20 -3.73 -9.79
N ILE A 5 -7.18 -3.38 -11.07
CA ILE A 5 -6.24 -2.41 -11.62
C ILE A 5 -6.90 -1.11 -12.08
N THR A 6 -8.24 -1.05 -12.04
CA THR A 6 -8.98 0.17 -12.29
C THR A 6 -9.09 0.98 -10.99
N PRO A 7 -9.34 2.31 -11.07
CA PRO A 7 -9.50 3.12 -9.86
C PRO A 7 -10.55 2.52 -8.93
N ASN A 8 -10.20 2.33 -7.67
CA ASN A 8 -11.02 1.61 -6.71
C ASN A 8 -11.07 2.29 -5.34
N ILE A 9 -10.39 3.41 -5.18
CA ILE A 9 -10.35 4.14 -3.92
C ILE A 9 -11.28 5.34 -4.04
N PRO A 10 -12.34 5.44 -3.21
CA PRO A 10 -13.11 6.68 -3.12
C PRO A 10 -12.18 7.79 -2.61
N ASP A 11 -12.25 8.97 -3.22
CA ASP A 11 -11.40 10.09 -2.86
C ASP A 11 -9.91 9.71 -2.82
N PRO A 12 -9.32 9.31 -3.96
CA PRO A 12 -7.92 8.89 -3.97
C PRO A 12 -6.95 10.00 -3.56
N ASP A 13 -7.28 11.27 -3.85
CA ASP A 13 -6.45 12.40 -3.44
C ASP A 13 -6.41 12.55 -1.93
N GLY A 14 -7.53 12.33 -1.25
CA GLY A 14 -7.59 12.36 0.21
C GLY A 14 -6.76 11.24 0.82
N PHE A 15 -6.80 10.04 0.24
CA PHE A 15 -5.94 8.96 0.71
C PHE A 15 -4.46 9.27 0.49
N TYR A 16 -4.13 9.82 -0.67
CA TYR A 16 -2.74 10.16 -0.99
C TYR A 16 -2.20 11.20 -0.01
N GLU A 17 -3.00 12.21 0.33
CA GLU A 17 -2.64 13.20 1.34
C GLU A 17 -2.38 12.54 2.70
N THR A 18 -3.25 11.62 3.10
CA THR A 18 -3.09 10.87 4.35
C THR A 18 -1.78 10.08 4.35
N LEU A 19 -1.46 9.44 3.23
CA LEU A 19 -0.24 8.67 3.08
C LEU A 19 1.01 9.56 3.21
N ILE A 20 1.01 10.71 2.52
CA ILE A 20 2.12 11.66 2.60
C ILE A 20 2.28 12.17 4.03
N ASN A 21 1.17 12.54 4.68
CA ASN A 21 1.21 13.05 6.05
C ASN A 21 1.75 12.02 7.05
N ALA A 22 1.51 10.74 6.79
CA ALA A 22 2.03 9.66 7.64
C ALA A 22 3.57 9.62 7.63
N HIS A 23 4.20 10.11 6.57
CA HIS A 23 5.66 10.16 6.45
C HIS A 23 6.26 11.47 6.94
N GLU A 24 5.45 12.45 7.28
CA GLU A 24 5.95 13.78 7.68
C GLU A 24 6.80 13.69 8.94
N GLY A 25 7.98 14.32 8.92
CA GLY A 25 8.88 14.33 10.06
C GLY A 25 9.72 13.05 10.23
N LEU A 26 9.53 12.04 9.39
CA LEU A 26 10.28 10.80 9.47
C LEU A 26 11.59 10.89 8.67
N THR A 27 12.62 10.23 9.18
CA THR A 27 13.85 10.00 8.40
C THR A 27 13.55 8.99 7.29
N LYS A 28 14.50 8.84 6.33
CA LYS A 28 14.34 7.84 5.27
C LYS A 28 14.19 6.43 5.85
N ASP A 29 15.00 6.07 6.84
CA ASP A 29 14.93 4.74 7.45
C ASP A 29 13.59 4.52 8.16
N GLU A 30 13.08 5.54 8.83
CA GLU A 30 11.77 5.47 9.48
C GLU A 30 10.65 5.34 8.46
N SER A 31 10.71 6.07 7.34
CA SER A 31 9.75 5.96 6.26
C SER A 31 9.78 4.58 5.61
N ASP A 32 10.96 4.03 5.38
CA ASP A 32 11.10 2.68 4.82
C ASP A 32 10.49 1.64 5.77
N ALA A 33 10.69 1.79 7.07
CA ALA A 33 10.12 0.90 8.08
C ALA A 33 8.59 1.01 8.12
N LEU A 34 8.05 2.22 8.02
CA LEU A 34 6.61 2.44 7.95
C LEU A 34 6.02 1.72 6.75
N ASN A 35 6.63 1.88 5.58
CA ASN A 35 6.17 1.25 4.34
C ASN A 35 6.20 -0.28 4.45
N ALA A 36 7.26 -0.84 5.03
CA ALA A 36 7.36 -2.29 5.21
C ALA A 36 6.25 -2.83 6.11
N ARG A 37 5.96 -2.14 7.21
CA ARG A 37 4.87 -2.52 8.12
C ARG A 37 3.51 -2.37 7.45
N LEU A 38 3.30 -1.29 6.70
CA LEU A 38 2.05 -1.05 5.99
C LEU A 38 1.76 -2.15 4.97
N ILE A 39 2.79 -2.57 4.23
CA ILE A 39 2.65 -3.67 3.27
C ILE A 39 2.14 -4.93 3.98
N LEU A 40 2.71 -5.27 5.13
CA LEU A 40 2.30 -6.48 5.86
C LEU A 40 0.89 -6.35 6.41
N ILE A 41 0.51 -5.18 6.92
CA ILE A 41 -0.85 -4.92 7.41
C ILE A 41 -1.86 -5.07 6.28
N LEU A 42 -1.60 -4.45 5.14
CA LEU A 42 -2.50 -4.50 3.99
C LEU A 42 -2.53 -5.90 3.38
N ALA A 43 -1.41 -6.60 3.34
CA ALA A 43 -1.34 -7.97 2.85
C ALA A 43 -2.21 -8.89 3.71
N ASN A 44 -2.14 -8.74 5.02
CA ASN A 44 -2.98 -9.53 5.93
C ASN A 44 -4.46 -9.19 5.74
N HIS A 45 -4.78 -7.93 5.51
CA HIS A 45 -6.16 -7.51 5.28
C HIS A 45 -6.72 -8.10 3.98
N ILE A 46 -5.93 -8.10 2.91
CA ILE A 46 -6.32 -8.70 1.62
C ILE A 46 -6.49 -10.21 1.77
N GLY A 47 -5.53 -10.88 2.41
CA GLY A 47 -5.63 -12.28 2.77
C GLY A 47 -5.57 -13.30 1.63
N ASP A 48 -5.36 -12.88 0.39
CA ASP A 48 -5.35 -13.74 -0.78
C ASP A 48 -3.95 -13.75 -1.41
N ARG A 49 -3.25 -14.88 -1.29
CA ARG A 49 -1.87 -15.00 -1.77
C ARG A 49 -1.76 -14.81 -3.28
N ALA A 50 -2.75 -15.25 -4.04
CA ALA A 50 -2.71 -15.10 -5.51
C ALA A 50 -2.82 -13.62 -5.91
N VAL A 51 -3.70 -12.87 -5.24
CA VAL A 51 -3.83 -11.43 -5.46
C VAL A 51 -2.54 -10.71 -5.05
N LEU A 52 -1.97 -11.08 -3.90
CA LEU A 52 -0.73 -10.47 -3.41
C LEU A 52 0.44 -10.73 -4.36
N ALA A 53 0.55 -11.95 -4.89
CA ALA A 53 1.59 -12.27 -5.87
C ALA A 53 1.41 -11.46 -7.16
N ALA A 54 0.16 -11.28 -7.61
CA ALA A 54 -0.14 -10.47 -8.79
C ALA A 54 0.23 -9.00 -8.55
N ALA A 55 -0.04 -8.48 -7.36
CA ALA A 55 0.31 -7.11 -6.98
C ALA A 55 1.82 -6.89 -6.98
N LEU A 56 2.58 -7.86 -6.46
CA LEU A 56 4.04 -7.79 -6.47
C LEU A 56 4.60 -7.76 -7.89
N ARG A 57 4.04 -8.56 -8.79
CA ARG A 57 4.45 -8.54 -10.20
C ARG A 57 4.11 -7.19 -10.86
N ALA A 58 2.95 -6.64 -10.57
CA ALA A 58 2.53 -5.36 -11.12
C ALA A 58 3.37 -4.19 -10.60
N ALA A 59 3.92 -4.31 -9.39
CA ALA A 59 4.72 -3.27 -8.75
C ALA A 59 6.16 -3.20 -9.26
N ARG A 60 6.62 -4.19 -10.03
CA ARG A 60 7.99 -4.24 -10.54
C ARG A 60 8.19 -3.42 -11.78
#